data_83494bd6b14eb8f9674901bff4f32b90
#
_entry.id   83494bd6b14eb8f9674901bff4f32b90
#
_cell.length_a   1.000
_cell.length_b   1.000
_cell.length_c   1.000
_cell.angle_alpha   90.00
_cell.angle_beta   90.00
_cell.angle_gamma   90.00
#
_symmetry.space_group_name_H-M   'P 1'
#
loop_
_entity.id
_entity.type
_entity.pdbx_description
1 polymer ?
#
loop_
_entity_poly.entity_id
_entity_poly.type
_entity_poly.pdbx_seq_one_letter_code
_entity_poly.pdbx_strand_id
1 'polypeptide(L)'
;MIRSATPDDRKALIAIANAINLFSPQELEELDGMLAEYFDGNLGSDHFWITYDDGEPVGVAYYAAEPYAYGTWNLYFIAVHPNRQGEGLGGKLLGYVEQILAKRGERLLLVETSGLPNFERTRAFYRKHGYEEEARIREFYKAGDDKIIFRKVLAALEQ
;
A
#
# COMPACT_ATOMS: atom_id res chain seq x y z
N MET A 1 -14.73 -7.27 4.84
CA MET A 1 -14.14 -8.41 4.10
C MET A 1 -13.15 -7.91 3.07
N ILE A 2 -11.98 -8.52 3.01
CA ILE A 2 -10.95 -8.12 2.05
C ILE A 2 -11.06 -8.98 0.79
N ARG A 3 -11.03 -8.34 -0.36
CA ARG A 3 -11.15 -9.00 -1.67
C ARG A 3 -10.34 -8.24 -2.72
N SER A 4 -10.13 -8.90 -3.86
CA SER A 4 -9.54 -8.23 -5.01
C SER A 4 -10.45 -7.11 -5.50
N ALA A 5 -9.86 -6.00 -5.92
CA ALA A 5 -10.61 -4.91 -6.52
C ALA A 5 -11.09 -5.30 -7.91
N THR A 6 -12.26 -4.81 -8.28
CA THR A 6 -12.84 -5.00 -9.62
C THR A 6 -13.01 -3.63 -10.30
N PRO A 7 -13.23 -3.60 -11.62
CA PRO A 7 -13.43 -2.32 -12.31
C PRO A 7 -14.54 -1.45 -11.72
N ASP A 8 -15.58 -2.06 -11.15
CA ASP A 8 -16.67 -1.32 -10.51
C ASP A 8 -16.21 -0.57 -9.25
N ASP A 9 -15.09 -0.95 -8.65
CA ASP A 9 -14.57 -0.29 -7.46
C ASP A 9 -13.79 0.98 -7.77
N ARG A 10 -13.41 1.22 -9.01
CA ARG A 10 -12.48 2.28 -9.39
C ARG A 10 -12.82 3.64 -8.79
N LYS A 11 -14.07 4.07 -8.93
CA LYS A 11 -14.51 5.37 -8.40
C LYS A 11 -14.40 5.43 -6.87
N ALA A 12 -14.77 4.35 -6.19
CA ALA A 12 -14.73 4.29 -4.73
C ALA A 12 -13.28 4.33 -4.22
N LEU A 13 -12.36 3.65 -4.90
CA LEU A 13 -10.94 3.63 -4.50
C LEU A 13 -10.31 5.01 -4.68
N ILE A 14 -10.63 5.71 -5.77
CA ILE A 14 -10.14 7.08 -5.96
C ILE A 14 -10.77 8.03 -4.93
N ALA A 15 -12.03 7.82 -4.57
CA ALA A 15 -12.66 8.62 -3.52
C ALA A 15 -11.96 8.45 -2.17
N ILE A 16 -11.53 7.23 -1.83
CA ILE A 16 -10.75 6.98 -0.62
C ILE A 16 -9.41 7.74 -0.69
N ALA A 17 -8.71 7.64 -1.80
CA ALA A 17 -7.43 8.32 -1.99
C ALA A 17 -7.58 9.85 -1.87
N ASN A 18 -8.66 10.40 -2.44
CA ASN A 18 -8.94 11.82 -2.32
C ASN A 18 -9.27 12.23 -0.87
N ALA A 19 -10.02 11.39 -0.18
CA ALA A 19 -10.50 11.69 1.19
C ALA A 19 -9.36 11.77 2.21
N ILE A 20 -8.27 11.03 2.00
CA ILE A 20 -7.13 11.09 2.94
C ILE A 20 -6.30 12.37 2.79
N ASN A 21 -6.54 13.15 1.74
CA ASN A 21 -5.99 14.49 1.53
C ASN A 21 -4.46 14.54 1.48
N LEU A 22 -3.84 13.53 0.87
CA LEU A 22 -2.38 13.46 0.68
C LEU A 22 -1.96 13.63 -0.78
N PHE A 23 -2.93 13.67 -1.70
CA PHE A 23 -2.67 13.73 -3.15
C PHE A 23 -3.17 15.02 -3.77
N SER A 24 -2.39 15.58 -4.68
CA SER A 24 -2.85 16.66 -5.55
C SER A 24 -3.86 16.11 -6.59
N PRO A 25 -4.66 16.99 -7.23
CA PRO A 25 -5.53 16.53 -8.32
C PRO A 25 -4.80 15.80 -9.43
N GLN A 26 -3.58 16.23 -9.77
CA GLN A 26 -2.76 15.56 -10.78
C GLN A 26 -2.34 14.16 -10.34
N GLU A 27 -1.94 14.03 -9.08
CA GLU A 27 -1.56 12.72 -8.53
C GLU A 27 -2.74 11.75 -8.49
N LEU A 28 -3.96 12.27 -8.21
CA LEU A 28 -5.17 11.44 -8.25
C LEU A 28 -5.48 10.97 -9.68
N GLU A 29 -5.25 11.82 -10.69
CA GLU A 29 -5.39 11.41 -12.08
C GLU A 29 -4.40 10.31 -12.46
N GLU A 30 -3.17 10.42 -11.99
CA GLU A 30 -2.14 9.41 -12.21
C GLU A 30 -2.52 8.08 -11.56
N LEU A 31 -3.04 8.14 -10.33
CA LEU A 31 -3.50 6.95 -9.60
C LEU A 31 -4.68 6.29 -10.33
N ASP A 32 -5.62 7.09 -10.81
CA ASP A 32 -6.76 6.60 -11.58
C ASP A 32 -6.31 5.93 -12.88
N GLY A 33 -5.31 6.50 -13.55
CA GLY A 33 -4.71 5.90 -14.74
C GLY A 33 -4.04 4.57 -14.44
N MET A 34 -3.37 4.44 -13.32
CA MET A 34 -2.77 3.18 -12.88
C MET A 34 -3.83 2.11 -12.63
N LEU A 35 -4.94 2.47 -12.02
CA LEU A 35 -6.07 1.55 -11.84
C LEU A 35 -6.65 1.09 -13.17
N ALA A 36 -6.81 2.01 -14.12
CA ALA A 36 -7.30 1.66 -15.45
C ALA A 36 -6.37 0.66 -16.13
N GLU A 37 -5.06 0.89 -16.10
CA GLU A 37 -4.07 -0.03 -16.66
C GLU A 37 -4.13 -1.40 -16.01
N TYR A 38 -4.30 -1.43 -14.69
CA TYR A 38 -4.43 -2.69 -13.96
C TYR A 38 -5.66 -3.47 -14.40
N PHE A 39 -6.82 -2.82 -14.48
CA PHE A 39 -8.07 -3.49 -14.87
C PHE A 39 -8.06 -3.93 -16.33
N ASP A 40 -7.30 -3.25 -17.19
CA ASP A 40 -7.12 -3.63 -18.59
C ASP A 40 -6.11 -4.77 -18.78
N GLY A 41 -5.45 -5.21 -17.69
CA GLY A 41 -4.48 -6.29 -17.74
C GLY A 41 -3.11 -5.89 -18.28
N ASN A 42 -2.82 -4.60 -18.38
CA ASN A 42 -1.58 -4.10 -18.99
C ASN A 42 -0.36 -4.15 -18.08
N LEU A 43 -0.54 -4.38 -16.76
CA LEU A 43 0.55 -4.37 -15.80
C LEU A 43 1.17 -5.74 -15.52
N GLY A 44 0.63 -6.80 -16.11
CA GLY A 44 1.09 -8.15 -15.87
C GLY A 44 0.51 -8.77 -14.61
N SER A 45 1.07 -9.94 -14.21
CA SER A 45 0.47 -10.79 -13.17
C SER A 45 0.92 -10.48 -11.75
N ASP A 46 1.92 -9.61 -11.56
CA ASP A 46 2.52 -9.37 -10.25
C ASP A 46 2.14 -8.00 -9.66
N HIS A 47 0.94 -7.54 -9.99
CA HIS A 47 0.35 -6.31 -9.47
C HIS A 47 -1.02 -6.64 -8.90
N PHE A 48 -1.29 -6.18 -7.67
CA PHE A 48 -2.56 -6.50 -6.99
C PHE A 48 -3.13 -5.27 -6.31
N TRP A 49 -4.39 -5.00 -6.61
CA TRP A 49 -5.21 -4.03 -5.88
C TRP A 49 -6.26 -4.79 -5.09
N ILE A 50 -6.33 -4.53 -3.79
CA ILE A 50 -7.32 -5.14 -2.90
C ILE A 50 -8.09 -4.05 -2.18
N THR A 51 -9.30 -4.40 -1.72
CA THR A 51 -10.14 -3.47 -0.97
C THR A 51 -10.74 -4.16 0.25
N TYR A 52 -10.93 -3.38 1.31
CA TYR A 52 -11.75 -3.79 2.44
C TYR A 52 -13.19 -3.35 2.13
N ASP A 53 -14.06 -4.32 1.95
CA ASP A 53 -15.47 -4.11 1.57
C ASP A 53 -16.35 -4.39 2.78
N ASP A 54 -17.10 -3.38 3.19
CA ASP A 54 -18.07 -3.45 4.30
C ASP A 54 -19.41 -2.92 3.79
N GLY A 55 -19.92 -3.53 2.70
CA GLY A 55 -21.07 -3.04 1.95
C GLY A 55 -20.65 -2.08 0.84
N GLU A 56 -19.52 -1.42 1.01
CA GLU A 56 -18.85 -0.58 0.01
C GLU A 56 -17.35 -0.55 0.36
N PRO A 57 -16.47 -0.22 -0.60
CA PRO A 57 -15.05 -0.10 -0.30
C PRO A 57 -14.77 1.02 0.71
N VAL A 58 -14.08 0.67 1.81
CA VAL A 58 -13.68 1.62 2.84
C VAL A 58 -12.18 1.65 3.07
N GLY A 59 -11.45 0.71 2.47
CA GLY A 59 -10.00 0.66 2.51
C GLY A 59 -9.46 0.08 1.23
N VAL A 60 -8.18 0.36 0.95
CA VAL A 60 -7.54 -0.06 -0.29
C VAL A 60 -6.06 -0.31 -0.05
N ALA A 61 -5.48 -1.26 -0.77
CA ALA A 61 -4.04 -1.46 -0.82
C ALA A 61 -3.62 -1.88 -2.23
N TYR A 62 -2.42 -1.43 -2.62
CA TYR A 62 -1.80 -1.82 -3.88
C TYR A 62 -0.39 -2.32 -3.60
N TYR A 63 -0.08 -3.53 -4.05
CA TYR A 63 1.23 -4.12 -3.88
C TYR A 63 1.66 -4.83 -5.15
N ALA A 64 2.98 -4.85 -5.39
CA ALA A 64 3.55 -5.42 -6.61
C ALA A 64 4.95 -5.94 -6.34
N ALA A 65 5.38 -6.90 -7.17
CA ALA A 65 6.72 -7.44 -7.11
C ALA A 65 7.74 -6.39 -7.56
N GLU A 66 8.89 -6.35 -6.88
CA GLU A 66 10.01 -5.51 -7.32
C GLU A 66 10.67 -6.14 -8.52
N PRO A 67 10.80 -5.38 -9.64
CA PRO A 67 11.53 -5.89 -10.81
C PRO A 67 12.98 -6.23 -10.46
N TYR A 68 13.48 -7.28 -11.04
CA TYR A 68 14.87 -7.73 -10.90
C TYR A 68 15.26 -8.19 -9.50
N ALA A 69 14.29 -8.35 -8.58
CA ALA A 69 14.52 -8.91 -7.27
C ALA A 69 13.80 -10.27 -7.15
N TYR A 70 14.37 -11.16 -6.35
CA TYR A 70 13.77 -12.47 -6.12
C TYR A 70 12.98 -12.46 -4.82
N GLY A 71 11.66 -12.56 -4.92
CA GLY A 71 10.78 -12.67 -3.76
C GLY A 71 10.65 -11.41 -2.93
N THR A 72 10.99 -10.25 -3.49
CA THR A 72 10.82 -8.95 -2.84
C THR A 72 9.63 -8.23 -3.45
N TRP A 73 8.73 -7.77 -2.58
CA TRP A 73 7.51 -7.07 -2.97
C TRP A 73 7.46 -5.71 -2.31
N ASN A 74 6.70 -4.80 -2.91
CA ASN A 74 6.55 -3.45 -2.39
C ASN A 74 5.07 -3.15 -2.19
N LEU A 75 4.73 -2.63 -1.01
CA LEU A 75 3.40 -2.08 -0.77
C LEU A 75 3.45 -0.61 -1.18
N TYR A 76 2.89 -0.30 -2.34
CA TYR A 76 2.96 1.03 -2.92
C TYR A 76 1.92 1.98 -2.35
N PHE A 77 0.78 1.47 -1.92
CA PHE A 77 -0.30 2.29 -1.42
C PHE A 77 -1.14 1.51 -0.42
N ILE A 78 -1.52 2.17 0.66
CA ILE A 78 -2.50 1.67 1.62
C ILE A 78 -3.25 2.86 2.20
N ALA A 79 -4.57 2.77 2.24
CA ALA A 79 -5.39 3.85 2.78
C ALA A 79 -6.70 3.30 3.33
N VAL A 80 -7.20 3.98 4.37
CA VAL A 80 -8.53 3.73 4.94
C VAL A 80 -9.26 5.06 4.93
N HIS A 81 -10.53 5.03 4.50
CA HIS A 81 -11.37 6.23 4.51
C HIS A 81 -11.33 6.88 5.90
N PRO A 82 -11.18 8.21 5.99
CA PRO A 82 -11.06 8.89 7.30
C PRO A 82 -12.17 8.55 8.29
N ASN A 83 -13.40 8.33 7.82
CA ASN A 83 -14.54 7.98 8.69
C ASN A 83 -14.42 6.59 9.30
N ARG A 84 -13.51 5.76 8.81
CA ARG A 84 -13.33 4.39 9.27
C ARG A 84 -11.94 4.13 9.85
N GLN A 85 -11.14 5.18 10.04
CA GLN A 85 -9.85 5.06 10.71
C GLN A 85 -10.04 4.82 12.21
N GLY A 86 -9.02 4.22 12.84
CA GLY A 86 -9.09 3.88 14.26
C GLY A 86 -9.80 2.56 14.57
N GLU A 87 -10.23 1.83 13.55
CA GLU A 87 -10.91 0.53 13.71
C GLU A 87 -10.01 -0.67 13.41
N GLY A 88 -8.74 -0.42 13.11
CA GLY A 88 -7.78 -1.48 12.79
C GLY A 88 -7.85 -2.00 11.37
N LEU A 89 -8.56 -1.33 10.46
CA LEU A 89 -8.72 -1.80 9.07
C LEU A 89 -7.41 -1.75 8.30
N GLY A 90 -6.58 -0.73 8.53
CA GLY A 90 -5.25 -0.66 7.91
C GLY A 90 -4.37 -1.85 8.28
N GLY A 91 -4.38 -2.23 9.56
CA GLY A 91 -3.66 -3.41 10.03
C GLY A 91 -4.18 -4.70 9.41
N LYS A 92 -5.50 -4.80 9.22
CA LYS A 92 -6.11 -5.97 8.56
C LYS A 92 -5.70 -6.07 7.10
N LEU A 93 -5.69 -4.94 6.37
CA LEU A 93 -5.23 -4.91 4.99
C LEU A 93 -3.76 -5.30 4.89
N LEU A 94 -2.91 -4.73 5.74
CA LEU A 94 -1.48 -5.03 5.76
C LEU A 94 -1.24 -6.52 6.07
N GLY A 95 -1.91 -7.04 7.09
CA GLY A 95 -1.82 -8.45 7.45
C GLY A 95 -2.27 -9.39 6.33
N TYR A 96 -3.31 -9.02 5.60
CA TYR A 96 -3.77 -9.80 4.45
C TYR A 96 -2.69 -9.88 3.37
N VAL A 97 -2.06 -8.75 3.03
CA VAL A 97 -0.97 -8.73 2.05
C VAL A 97 0.18 -9.63 2.50
N GLU A 98 0.58 -9.51 3.77
CA GLU A 98 1.66 -10.32 4.34
C GLU A 98 1.35 -11.81 4.26
N GLN A 99 0.13 -12.21 4.60
CA GLN A 99 -0.28 -13.61 4.58
C GLN A 99 -0.32 -14.19 3.16
N ILE A 100 -0.86 -13.43 2.21
CA ILE A 100 -0.91 -13.87 0.81
C ILE A 100 0.51 -14.07 0.26
N LEU A 101 1.40 -13.11 0.50
CA LEU A 101 2.77 -13.20 0.00
C LEU A 101 3.56 -14.31 0.68
N ALA A 102 3.39 -14.48 1.98
CA ALA A 102 4.04 -15.57 2.73
C ALA A 102 3.62 -16.94 2.21
N LYS A 103 2.32 -17.13 1.93
CA LYS A 103 1.80 -18.38 1.37
C LYS A 103 2.34 -18.67 -0.03
N ARG A 104 2.70 -17.63 -0.78
CA ARG A 104 3.31 -17.78 -2.10
C ARG A 104 4.81 -18.10 -2.00
N GLY A 105 5.39 -18.06 -0.79
CA GLY A 105 6.83 -18.26 -0.60
C GLY A 105 7.67 -17.02 -0.89
N GLU A 106 7.05 -15.84 -0.93
CA GLU A 106 7.78 -14.59 -1.14
C GLU A 106 8.56 -14.22 0.13
N ARG A 107 9.66 -13.45 -0.02
CA ARG A 107 10.62 -13.27 1.07
C ARG A 107 10.48 -12.00 1.86
N LEU A 108 10.29 -10.87 1.17
CA LEU A 108 10.35 -9.54 1.80
C LEU A 108 9.20 -8.67 1.34
N LEU A 109 8.67 -7.85 2.26
CA LEU A 109 7.77 -6.77 1.91
C LEU A 109 8.42 -5.45 2.31
N LEU A 110 8.54 -4.55 1.35
CA LEU A 110 9.03 -3.20 1.55
C LEU A 110 7.87 -2.22 1.53
N VAL A 111 8.01 -1.14 2.29
CA VAL A 111 7.06 -0.03 2.29
C VAL A 111 7.85 1.26 2.23
N GLU A 112 7.43 2.18 1.37
CA GLU A 112 8.08 3.48 1.22
C GLU A 112 7.13 4.57 1.70
N THR A 113 7.64 5.53 2.47
CA THR A 113 6.85 6.66 2.95
C THR A 113 7.72 7.90 3.12
N SER A 114 7.07 9.05 3.26
CA SER A 114 7.75 10.31 3.48
C SER A 114 8.33 10.43 4.89
N GLY A 115 9.46 11.13 5.03
CA GLY A 115 10.04 11.48 6.32
C GLY A 115 9.49 12.75 6.93
N LEU A 116 8.54 13.44 6.29
CA LEU A 116 7.98 14.68 6.82
C LEU A 116 7.19 14.45 8.12
N PRO A 117 7.09 15.47 8.98
CA PRO A 117 6.39 15.33 10.28
C PRO A 117 4.94 14.87 10.16
N ASN A 118 4.22 15.27 9.12
CA ASN A 118 2.83 14.86 8.92
C ASN A 118 2.66 13.38 8.57
N PHE A 119 3.75 12.65 8.34
CA PHE A 119 3.73 11.21 8.11
C PHE A 119 4.19 10.40 9.34
N GLU A 120 4.39 11.06 10.49
CA GLU A 120 4.85 10.36 11.69
C GLU A 120 3.90 9.24 12.13
N ARG A 121 2.58 9.46 12.04
CA ARG A 121 1.60 8.41 12.38
C ARG A 121 1.70 7.23 11.44
N THR A 122 1.98 7.49 10.15
CA THR A 122 2.17 6.44 9.16
C THR A 122 3.41 5.61 9.49
N ARG A 123 4.52 6.26 9.81
CA ARG A 123 5.74 5.55 10.19
C ARG A 123 5.55 4.74 11.47
N ALA A 124 4.86 5.30 12.47
CA ALA A 124 4.54 4.59 13.72
C ALA A 124 3.68 3.36 13.46
N PHE A 125 2.73 3.45 12.52
CA PHE A 125 1.90 2.33 12.10
C PHE A 125 2.76 1.16 11.59
N TYR A 126 3.75 1.43 10.73
CA TYR A 126 4.61 0.36 10.21
C TYR A 126 5.49 -0.23 11.30
N ARG A 127 6.05 0.59 12.19
CA ARG A 127 6.84 0.08 13.32
C ARG A 127 6.01 -0.82 14.22
N LYS A 128 4.78 -0.41 14.51
CA LYS A 128 3.84 -1.20 15.32
C LYS A 128 3.57 -2.57 14.72
N HIS A 129 3.56 -2.66 13.40
CA HIS A 129 3.30 -3.92 12.70
C HIS A 129 4.57 -4.71 12.36
N GLY A 130 5.68 -4.38 12.99
CA GLY A 130 6.90 -5.18 12.92
C GLY A 130 7.84 -4.82 11.78
N TYR A 131 7.64 -3.68 11.15
CA TYR A 131 8.55 -3.21 10.10
C TYR A 131 9.73 -2.47 10.71
N GLU A 132 10.91 -2.70 10.11
CA GLU A 132 12.14 -2.02 10.50
C GLU A 132 12.45 -0.93 9.49
N GLU A 133 12.90 0.23 9.97
CA GLU A 133 13.38 1.30 9.09
C GLU A 133 14.73 0.84 8.52
N GLU A 134 14.74 0.53 7.24
CA GLU A 134 15.92 -0.03 6.57
C GLU A 134 16.80 1.03 5.95
N ALA A 135 16.20 2.08 5.38
CA ALA A 135 16.94 3.07 4.61
C ALA A 135 16.22 4.40 4.57
N ARG A 136 17.03 5.44 4.31
CA ARG A 136 16.55 6.78 4.06
C ARG A 136 17.25 7.31 2.81
N ILE A 137 16.47 7.80 1.84
CA ILE A 137 17.02 8.51 0.69
C ILE A 137 16.65 9.97 0.85
N ARG A 138 17.67 10.79 1.08
CA ARG A 138 17.46 12.22 1.36
C ARG A 138 16.88 12.92 0.14
N GLU A 139 15.86 13.73 0.37
CA GLU A 139 15.25 14.63 -0.62
C GLU A 139 14.77 13.91 -1.88
N PHE A 140 14.31 12.65 -1.71
CA PHE A 140 13.87 11.82 -2.83
C PHE A 140 12.61 12.36 -3.49
N TYR A 141 11.63 12.79 -2.70
CA TYR A 141 10.35 13.25 -3.26
C TYR A 141 10.43 14.69 -3.72
N LYS A 142 11.12 15.52 -2.96
CA LYS A 142 11.39 16.94 -3.26
C LYS A 142 12.37 17.44 -2.19
N ALA A 143 12.82 18.69 -2.35
CA ALA A 143 13.70 19.32 -1.37
C ALA A 143 13.07 19.23 0.04
N GLY A 144 13.81 18.67 0.99
CA GLY A 144 13.37 18.51 2.37
C GLY A 144 12.44 17.34 2.64
N ASP A 145 12.08 16.55 1.63
CA ASP A 145 11.15 15.42 1.78
C ASP A 145 11.85 14.10 1.45
N ASP A 146 12.31 13.42 2.49
CA ASP A 146 13.07 12.18 2.37
C ASP A 146 12.15 10.99 2.16
N LYS A 147 12.67 9.99 1.46
CA LYS A 147 12.02 8.68 1.35
C LYS A 147 12.53 7.79 2.47
N ILE A 148 11.61 7.26 3.27
CA ILE A 148 11.92 6.27 4.31
C ILE A 148 11.45 4.92 3.81
N ILE A 149 12.33 3.92 3.85
CA ILE A 149 12.02 2.56 3.41
C ILE A 149 11.95 1.65 4.63
N PHE A 150 10.81 0.99 4.82
CA PHE A 150 10.61 -0.02 5.86
C PHE A 150 10.65 -1.41 5.24
N ARG A 151 11.06 -2.38 6.03
CA ARG A 151 11.28 -3.75 5.58
C ARG A 151 10.71 -4.75 6.60
N LYS A 152 10.10 -5.82 6.09
CA LYS A 152 9.65 -6.94 6.91
C LYS A 152 9.95 -8.26 6.22
N VAL A 153 10.50 -9.22 6.98
CA VAL A 153 10.77 -10.58 6.49
C VAL A 153 9.46 -11.38 6.55
N LEU A 154 9.03 -11.90 5.40
CA LEU A 154 7.76 -12.63 5.29
C LEU A 154 7.88 -14.12 5.65
N ALA A 155 9.04 -14.72 5.39
CA ALA A 155 9.25 -16.13 5.66
C ALA A 155 8.99 -16.51 7.13
N ALA A 156 9.20 -15.56 8.06
CA ALA A 156 8.94 -15.78 9.47
C ALA A 156 7.46 -16.00 9.80
N LEU A 157 6.55 -15.61 8.89
CA LEU A 157 5.10 -15.74 9.11
C LEU A 157 4.58 -17.13 8.83
N GLU A 158 5.37 -17.99 8.16
CA GLU A 158 4.99 -19.36 7.82
C GLU A 158 5.23 -20.33 8.97
N GLN A 159 5.92 -19.89 9.99
CA GLN A 159 6.22 -20.70 11.18
C GLN A 159 5.15 -20.49 12.28
#